data_fe29cb3586769678a7554e3cbffc5f00
#
_entry.id   fe29cb3586769678a7554e3cbffc5f00
#
_cell.length_a   1.000
_cell.length_b   1.000
_cell.length_c   1.000
_cell.angle_alpha   90.00
_cell.angle_beta   90.00
_cell.angle_gamma   90.00
#
_symmetry.space_group_name_H-M   'P 1'
#
loop_
_entity.id
_entity.type
_entity.pdbx_description
1 polymer ?
#
loop_
_entity_poly.entity_id
_entity_poly.type
_entity_poly.pdbx_seq_one_letter_code
_entity_poly.pdbx_strand_id
1 'polypeptide(L)'
;MPEHKRPAPAAAEIHDLISHRWSPRAFDPRAIPPKELKCLFEAARWSASSYNAQPWYFIVATKDDPENFQKVLSTFVEFNQGWAKNASAVAISVAGHKMPHDGSQNRHAFHDVGQAAATLALEAASHGMQVHQMAGINPEKAREVFGIPADFEAVAGIAIGYPGDPLTLPEGRLRDQETGARQRKPASEFVFTGKWGATSPIVK
;
A
#
# COMPACT_ATOMS: atom_id res chain seq x y z
N MET A 1 -8.89 -18.96 13.19
CA MET A 1 -7.50 -18.73 13.63
C MET A 1 -7.47 -17.47 14.47
N PRO A 2 -6.58 -17.32 15.47
CA PRO A 2 -6.52 -16.07 16.22
C PRO A 2 -6.20 -14.93 15.26
N GLU A 3 -7.03 -13.90 15.28
CA GLU A 3 -6.85 -12.68 14.53
C GLU A 3 -5.56 -12.00 15.04
N HIS A 4 -4.50 -11.96 14.23
CA HIS A 4 -3.24 -11.27 14.57
C HIS A 4 -3.48 -9.75 14.58
N LYS A 5 -4.13 -9.27 15.63
CA LYS A 5 -4.35 -7.84 15.85
C LYS A 5 -3.07 -7.20 16.36
N ARG A 6 -2.60 -6.18 15.64
CA ARG A 6 -1.43 -5.38 16.01
C ARG A 6 -1.82 -3.89 16.08
N PRO A 7 -2.59 -3.47 17.12
CA PRO A 7 -3.03 -2.08 17.22
C PRO A 7 -1.84 -1.13 17.32
N ALA A 8 -2.00 0.08 16.77
CA ALA A 8 -1.01 1.14 16.91
C ALA A 8 -0.93 1.58 18.40
N PRO A 9 0.28 1.79 18.97
CA PRO A 9 0.45 2.45 20.26
C PRO A 9 0.26 3.96 20.08
N ALA A 10 -0.99 4.37 19.77
CA ALA A 10 -1.33 5.75 19.46
C ALA A 10 -1.29 6.63 20.71
N ALA A 11 -0.73 7.85 20.60
CA ALA A 11 -0.66 8.83 21.67
C ALA A 11 -1.98 9.62 21.86
N ALA A 12 -2.92 9.46 20.93
CA ALA A 12 -4.26 10.05 20.97
C ALA A 12 -5.28 9.02 20.43
N GLU A 13 -6.55 9.22 20.75
CA GLU A 13 -7.62 8.39 20.21
C GLU A 13 -7.73 8.58 18.70
N ILE A 14 -7.68 7.47 17.95
CA ILE A 14 -7.84 7.42 16.50
C ILE A 14 -8.81 6.29 16.14
N HIS A 15 -9.43 6.40 14.96
CA HIS A 15 -10.36 5.39 14.48
C HIS A 15 -9.72 4.00 14.39
N ASP A 16 -10.46 2.96 14.76
CA ASP A 16 -10.00 1.56 14.83
C ASP A 16 -9.36 1.07 13.52
N LEU A 17 -9.92 1.41 12.37
CA LEU A 17 -9.34 1.03 11.07
C LEU A 17 -7.90 1.56 10.90
N ILE A 18 -7.63 2.78 11.37
CA ILE A 18 -6.29 3.37 11.33
C ILE A 18 -5.37 2.68 12.33
N SER A 19 -5.88 2.45 13.56
CA SER A 19 -5.13 1.77 14.62
C SER A 19 -4.73 0.36 14.23
N HIS A 20 -5.65 -0.42 13.64
CA HIS A 20 -5.44 -1.83 13.31
C HIS A 20 -4.80 -2.06 11.93
N ARG A 21 -4.82 -1.06 11.02
CA ARG A 21 -4.13 -1.17 9.74
C ARG A 21 -2.60 -1.24 9.94
N TRP A 22 -1.97 -2.23 9.37
CA TRP A 22 -0.52 -2.38 9.35
C TRP A 22 -0.04 -3.02 8.02
N SER A 23 1.23 -3.28 7.84
CA SER A 23 1.81 -3.80 6.60
C SER A 23 2.48 -5.15 6.87
N PRO A 24 1.73 -6.27 6.82
CA PRO A 24 2.28 -7.61 7.05
C PRO A 24 3.18 -8.07 5.90
N ARG A 25 4.03 -9.05 6.21
CA ARG A 25 4.74 -9.88 5.23
C ARG A 25 4.34 -11.34 5.33
N ALA A 26 3.77 -11.77 6.47
CA ALA A 26 3.14 -13.06 6.60
C ALA A 26 1.68 -12.97 6.15
N PHE A 27 1.32 -13.76 5.15
CA PHE A 27 -0.03 -13.82 4.61
C PHE A 27 -0.61 -15.23 4.74
N ASP A 28 -1.88 -15.30 5.10
CA ASP A 28 -2.70 -16.50 5.04
C ASP A 28 -2.93 -16.89 3.57
N PRO A 29 -2.86 -18.17 3.18
CA PRO A 29 -3.01 -18.59 1.79
C PRO A 29 -4.43 -18.46 1.21
N ARG A 30 -5.39 -18.04 2.01
CA ARG A 30 -6.79 -17.86 1.67
C ARG A 30 -6.96 -16.90 0.50
N ALA A 31 -7.79 -17.27 -0.49
CA ALA A 31 -8.14 -16.40 -1.60
C ALA A 31 -9.00 -15.21 -1.14
N ILE A 32 -8.88 -14.08 -1.83
CA ILE A 32 -9.77 -12.92 -1.63
C ILE A 32 -10.97 -13.11 -2.57
N PRO A 33 -12.21 -13.08 -2.06
CA PRO A 33 -13.39 -13.09 -2.91
C PRO A 33 -13.36 -11.92 -3.91
N PRO A 34 -13.64 -12.14 -5.21
CA PRO A 34 -13.59 -11.08 -6.22
C PRO A 34 -14.43 -9.85 -5.87
N LYS A 35 -15.56 -10.05 -5.18
CA LYS A 35 -16.42 -8.97 -4.70
C LYS A 35 -15.69 -8.07 -3.68
N GLU A 36 -14.94 -8.65 -2.74
CA GLU A 36 -14.19 -7.89 -1.76
C GLU A 36 -13.02 -7.14 -2.41
N LEU A 37 -12.27 -7.80 -3.31
CA LEU A 37 -11.21 -7.13 -4.05
C LEU A 37 -11.74 -5.94 -4.86
N LYS A 38 -12.93 -6.06 -5.46
CA LYS A 38 -13.61 -4.94 -6.13
C LYS A 38 -13.90 -3.78 -5.17
N CYS A 39 -14.33 -4.05 -3.92
CA CYS A 39 -14.58 -3.00 -2.93
C CYS A 39 -13.32 -2.18 -2.62
N LEU A 40 -12.14 -2.82 -2.57
CA LEU A 40 -10.88 -2.13 -2.32
C LEU A 40 -10.56 -1.09 -3.41
N PHE A 41 -10.73 -1.46 -4.68
CA PHE A 41 -10.49 -0.54 -5.80
C PHE A 41 -11.60 0.52 -5.92
N GLU A 42 -12.83 0.19 -5.54
CA GLU A 42 -13.91 1.17 -5.43
C GLU A 42 -13.59 2.22 -4.36
N ALA A 43 -13.09 1.82 -3.19
CA ALA A 43 -12.65 2.75 -2.17
C ALA A 43 -11.50 3.65 -2.65
N ALA A 44 -10.51 3.09 -3.36
CA ALA A 44 -9.44 3.86 -3.99
C ALA A 44 -9.98 4.93 -4.95
N ARG A 45 -11.00 4.59 -5.75
CA ARG A 45 -11.65 5.49 -6.71
C ARG A 45 -12.27 6.73 -6.07
N TRP A 46 -12.70 6.65 -4.81
CA TRP A 46 -13.30 7.75 -4.06
C TRP A 46 -12.30 8.62 -3.30
N SER A 47 -11.00 8.42 -3.51
CA SER A 47 -9.99 9.30 -2.94
C SER A 47 -10.04 10.70 -3.54
N ALA A 48 -9.64 11.69 -2.77
CA ALA A 48 -9.48 13.04 -3.28
C ALA A 48 -8.28 13.13 -4.24
N SER A 49 -8.34 14.04 -5.20
CA SER A 49 -7.20 14.36 -6.07
C SER A 49 -7.23 15.82 -6.52
N SER A 50 -6.07 16.35 -6.85
CA SER A 50 -5.94 17.71 -7.37
C SER A 50 -6.80 17.89 -8.63
N TYR A 51 -7.71 18.87 -8.62
CA TYR A 51 -8.67 19.13 -9.71
C TYR A 51 -9.47 17.90 -10.16
N ASN A 52 -9.67 16.92 -9.27
CA ASN A 52 -10.29 15.64 -9.58
C ASN A 52 -9.62 14.90 -10.77
N ALA A 53 -8.31 15.03 -10.88
CA ALA A 53 -7.51 14.47 -11.96
C ALA A 53 -7.44 12.94 -11.93
N GLN A 54 -7.64 12.32 -10.76
CA GLN A 54 -7.69 10.86 -10.56
C GLN A 54 -6.51 10.14 -11.24
N PRO A 55 -5.24 10.52 -10.92
CA PRO A 55 -4.07 10.09 -11.66
C PRO A 55 -3.60 8.67 -11.31
N TRP A 56 -4.38 7.92 -10.56
CA TRP A 56 -4.07 6.57 -10.11
C TRP A 56 -4.53 5.50 -11.09
N TYR A 57 -3.65 4.53 -11.30
CA TYR A 57 -3.91 3.30 -12.03
C TYR A 57 -3.34 2.13 -11.25
N PHE A 58 -3.91 0.94 -11.41
CA PHE A 58 -3.45 -0.25 -10.73
C PHE A 58 -3.38 -1.41 -11.73
N ILE A 59 -2.24 -2.07 -11.77
CA ILE A 59 -2.06 -3.35 -12.44
C ILE A 59 -2.15 -4.41 -11.36
N VAL A 60 -3.18 -5.24 -11.37
CA VAL A 60 -3.48 -6.20 -10.29
C VAL A 60 -3.57 -7.61 -10.82
N ALA A 61 -3.09 -8.57 -10.03
CA ALA A 61 -3.26 -9.99 -10.28
C ALA A 61 -3.51 -10.76 -8.97
N THR A 62 -4.27 -11.84 -9.06
CA THR A 62 -4.58 -12.75 -7.96
C THR A 62 -3.90 -14.11 -8.22
N LYS A 63 -3.83 -14.95 -7.19
CA LYS A 63 -3.32 -16.32 -7.34
C LYS A 63 -4.15 -17.20 -8.27
N ASP A 64 -5.41 -16.83 -8.53
CA ASP A 64 -6.27 -17.54 -9.48
C ASP A 64 -5.82 -17.34 -10.95
N ASP A 65 -5.00 -16.31 -11.19
CA ASP A 65 -4.32 -16.05 -12.44
C ASP A 65 -2.81 -16.08 -12.22
N PRO A 66 -2.20 -17.27 -12.14
CA PRO A 66 -0.80 -17.44 -11.77
C PRO A 66 0.17 -16.81 -12.77
N GLU A 67 -0.18 -16.73 -14.04
CA GLU A 67 0.67 -16.10 -15.07
C GLU A 67 0.81 -14.60 -14.80
N ASN A 68 -0.31 -13.88 -14.67
CA ASN A 68 -0.27 -12.44 -14.40
C ASN A 68 0.23 -12.14 -12.97
N PHE A 69 -0.05 -13.02 -12.00
CA PHE A 69 0.52 -12.92 -10.66
C PHE A 69 2.06 -12.94 -10.71
N GLN A 70 2.65 -13.88 -11.44
CA GLN A 70 4.10 -13.96 -11.60
C GLN A 70 4.67 -12.77 -12.39
N LYS A 71 3.96 -12.26 -13.40
CA LYS A 71 4.37 -11.04 -14.12
C LYS A 71 4.47 -9.84 -13.17
N VAL A 72 3.44 -9.58 -12.34
CA VAL A 72 3.48 -8.50 -11.34
C VAL A 72 4.59 -8.74 -10.34
N LEU A 73 4.66 -9.94 -9.76
CA LEU A 73 5.67 -10.29 -8.76
C LEU A 73 7.09 -10.11 -9.30
N SER A 74 7.34 -10.43 -10.58
CA SER A 74 8.65 -10.31 -11.22
C SER A 74 9.19 -8.87 -11.28
N THR A 75 8.32 -7.88 -11.14
CA THR A 75 8.70 -6.46 -11.12
C THR A 75 9.15 -5.98 -9.73
N PHE A 76 8.93 -6.78 -8.69
CA PHE A 76 9.42 -6.46 -7.34
C PHE A 76 10.89 -6.85 -7.21
N VAL A 77 11.63 -6.16 -6.34
CA VAL A 77 12.98 -6.59 -5.99
C VAL A 77 12.95 -7.97 -5.33
N GLU A 78 14.00 -8.75 -5.48
CA GLU A 78 14.07 -10.15 -5.03
C GLU A 78 13.66 -10.34 -3.57
N PHE A 79 14.14 -9.46 -2.68
CA PHE A 79 13.75 -9.47 -1.26
C PHE A 79 12.23 -9.42 -1.07
N ASN A 80 11.53 -8.59 -1.85
CA ASN A 80 10.07 -8.46 -1.75
C ASN A 80 9.35 -9.64 -2.41
N GLN A 81 9.87 -10.19 -3.50
CA GLN A 81 9.32 -11.40 -4.11
C GLN A 81 9.28 -12.56 -3.12
N GLY A 82 10.31 -12.68 -2.28
CA GLY A 82 10.48 -13.77 -1.31
C GLY A 82 9.28 -13.96 -0.37
N TRP A 83 8.63 -12.88 0.03
CA TRP A 83 7.46 -12.93 0.93
C TRP A 83 6.15 -12.55 0.24
N ALA A 84 6.16 -11.60 -0.72
CA ALA A 84 4.96 -11.13 -1.40
C ALA A 84 4.28 -12.24 -2.25
N LYS A 85 5.03 -13.24 -2.68
CA LYS A 85 4.49 -14.45 -3.33
C LYS A 85 3.42 -15.18 -2.52
N ASN A 86 3.38 -14.97 -1.20
CA ASN A 86 2.40 -15.59 -0.32
C ASN A 86 1.10 -14.77 -0.20
N ALA A 87 1.09 -13.51 -0.64
CA ALA A 87 -0.12 -12.68 -0.65
C ALA A 87 -1.20 -13.26 -1.58
N SER A 88 -2.47 -12.98 -1.30
CA SER A 88 -3.59 -13.45 -2.11
C SER A 88 -3.73 -12.69 -3.42
N ALA A 89 -3.34 -11.41 -3.42
CA ALA A 89 -3.23 -10.57 -4.61
C ALA A 89 -1.99 -9.69 -4.53
N VAL A 90 -1.43 -9.36 -5.71
CA VAL A 90 -0.33 -8.40 -5.86
C VAL A 90 -0.72 -7.34 -6.88
N ALA A 91 -0.24 -6.12 -6.70
CA ALA A 91 -0.48 -5.05 -7.65
C ALA A 91 0.72 -4.11 -7.76
N ILE A 92 0.71 -3.28 -8.80
CA ILE A 92 1.56 -2.10 -8.96
C ILE A 92 0.64 -0.89 -9.02
N SER A 93 0.88 0.12 -8.19
CA SER A 93 0.28 1.43 -8.39
C SER A 93 1.07 2.22 -9.42
N VAL A 94 0.36 2.92 -10.29
CA VAL A 94 0.95 3.69 -11.40
C VAL A 94 0.37 5.10 -11.35
N ALA A 95 1.22 6.12 -11.52
CA ALA A 95 0.84 7.53 -11.58
C ALA A 95 0.79 8.05 -13.02
N GLY A 96 -0.28 8.75 -13.36
CA GLY A 96 -0.37 9.52 -14.61
C GLY A 96 0.13 10.96 -14.40
N HIS A 97 1.12 11.38 -15.18
CA HIS A 97 1.82 12.67 -15.00
C HIS A 97 1.15 13.84 -15.72
N LYS A 98 0.05 13.62 -16.41
CA LYS A 98 -0.66 14.69 -17.15
C LYS A 98 -2.00 15.02 -16.53
N MET A 99 -2.32 16.32 -16.51
CA MET A 99 -3.64 16.79 -16.14
C MET A 99 -4.65 16.48 -17.26
N PRO A 100 -5.82 15.89 -16.95
CA PRO A 100 -6.78 15.45 -17.97
C PRO A 100 -7.38 16.61 -18.79
N HIS A 101 -7.47 17.80 -18.19
CA HIS A 101 -8.18 18.94 -18.79
C HIS A 101 -7.34 19.76 -19.80
N ASP A 102 -6.00 19.76 -19.67
CA ASP A 102 -5.11 20.59 -20.50
C ASP A 102 -3.79 19.91 -20.88
N GLY A 103 -3.55 18.68 -20.41
CA GLY A 103 -2.32 17.95 -20.69
C GLY A 103 -1.06 18.49 -19.99
N SER A 104 -1.19 19.50 -19.13
CA SER A 104 -0.06 20.03 -18.35
C SER A 104 0.48 19.00 -17.36
N GLN A 105 1.68 19.25 -16.82
CA GLN A 105 2.31 18.36 -15.82
C GLN A 105 1.51 18.33 -14.52
N ASN A 106 1.06 17.15 -14.10
CA ASN A 106 0.43 16.91 -12.80
C ASN A 106 1.50 16.67 -11.72
N ARG A 107 1.96 17.71 -11.08
CA ARG A 107 2.94 17.63 -9.98
C ARG A 107 2.39 16.95 -8.70
N HIS A 108 1.09 16.74 -8.60
CA HIS A 108 0.42 16.10 -7.45
C HIS A 108 0.14 14.61 -7.69
N ALA A 109 0.52 14.05 -8.83
CA ALA A 109 0.19 12.67 -9.21
C ALA A 109 0.61 11.64 -8.14
N PHE A 110 1.83 11.71 -7.63
CA PHE A 110 2.30 10.77 -6.58
C PHE A 110 1.57 10.94 -5.24
N HIS A 111 1.26 12.19 -4.86
CA HIS A 111 0.48 12.49 -3.66
C HIS A 111 -0.91 11.84 -3.75
N ASP A 112 -1.58 12.02 -4.88
CA ASP A 112 -2.94 11.54 -5.08
C ASP A 112 -3.00 10.00 -5.21
N VAL A 113 -2.02 9.38 -5.88
CA VAL A 113 -1.85 7.92 -5.91
C VAL A 113 -1.63 7.35 -4.51
N GLY A 114 -0.82 8.04 -3.68
CA GLY A 114 -0.62 7.66 -2.28
C GLY A 114 -1.92 7.71 -1.46
N GLN A 115 -2.79 8.70 -1.68
CA GLN A 115 -4.11 8.77 -1.06
C GLN A 115 -5.01 7.61 -1.50
N ALA A 116 -5.07 7.31 -2.79
CA ALA A 116 -5.85 6.19 -3.33
C ALA A 116 -5.40 4.85 -2.73
N ALA A 117 -4.08 4.62 -2.66
CA ALA A 117 -3.51 3.42 -2.08
C ALA A 117 -3.74 3.34 -0.55
N ALA A 118 -3.77 4.48 0.16
CA ALA A 118 -4.11 4.53 1.58
C ALA A 118 -5.58 4.21 1.83
N THR A 119 -6.49 4.77 1.02
CA THR A 119 -7.94 4.50 1.11
C THR A 119 -8.23 3.02 0.84
N LEU A 120 -7.61 2.44 -0.21
CA LEU A 120 -7.65 0.99 -0.48
C LEU A 120 -7.22 0.17 0.73
N ALA A 121 -6.15 0.58 1.40
CA ALA A 121 -5.63 -0.15 2.57
C ALA A 121 -6.54 -0.06 3.81
N LEU A 122 -7.26 1.04 3.98
CA LEU A 122 -8.27 1.18 5.04
C LEU A 122 -9.50 0.31 4.75
N GLU A 123 -9.96 0.29 3.50
CA GLU A 123 -11.05 -0.61 3.09
C GLU A 123 -10.66 -2.08 3.29
N ALA A 124 -9.44 -2.48 2.92
CA ALA A 124 -8.95 -3.83 3.16
C ALA A 124 -8.99 -4.19 4.66
N ALA A 125 -8.61 -3.24 5.54
CA ALA A 125 -8.65 -3.45 6.98
C ALA A 125 -10.07 -3.67 7.50
N SER A 126 -11.10 -3.02 6.91
CA SER A 126 -12.50 -3.22 7.27
C SER A 126 -13.01 -4.64 6.94
N HIS A 127 -12.39 -5.29 5.96
CA HIS A 127 -12.66 -6.68 5.55
C HIS A 127 -11.75 -7.71 6.24
N GLY A 128 -10.96 -7.30 7.25
CA GLY A 128 -9.99 -8.19 7.93
C GLY A 128 -8.75 -8.52 7.11
N MET A 129 -8.59 -7.89 5.96
CA MET A 129 -7.38 -7.97 5.14
C MET A 129 -6.37 -6.90 5.55
N GLN A 130 -5.13 -7.01 5.07
CA GLN A 130 -4.11 -5.99 5.20
C GLN A 130 -3.39 -5.77 3.88
N VAL A 131 -2.82 -4.59 3.75
CA VAL A 131 -2.09 -4.16 2.55
C VAL A 131 -0.68 -3.75 2.92
N HIS A 132 0.30 -4.33 2.24
CA HIS A 132 1.69 -3.91 2.32
C HIS A 132 2.09 -3.20 1.04
N GLN A 133 2.28 -1.89 1.12
CA GLN A 133 2.86 -1.09 0.03
C GLN A 133 4.39 -1.08 0.17
N MET A 134 5.11 -1.23 -0.94
CA MET A 134 6.56 -1.33 -0.94
C MET A 134 7.19 -0.50 -2.06
N ALA A 135 8.24 0.25 -1.72
CA ALA A 135 9.05 0.98 -2.70
C ALA A 135 9.98 0.06 -3.51
N GLY A 136 10.25 -1.14 -3.02
CA GLY A 136 11.18 -2.10 -3.65
C GLY A 136 10.56 -2.77 -4.88
N ILE A 137 10.43 -2.02 -5.96
CA ILE A 137 10.06 -2.46 -7.31
C ILE A 137 11.11 -2.02 -8.32
N ASN A 138 11.05 -2.57 -9.53
CA ASN A 138 11.81 -2.10 -10.69
C ASN A 138 10.83 -1.43 -11.68
N PRO A 139 10.74 -0.08 -11.71
CA PRO A 139 9.81 0.66 -12.55
C PRO A 139 10.05 0.43 -14.05
N GLU A 140 11.31 0.31 -14.46
CA GLU A 140 11.68 0.07 -15.87
C GLU A 140 11.18 -1.31 -16.31
N LYS A 141 11.39 -2.32 -15.49
CA LYS A 141 10.86 -3.66 -15.75
C LYS A 141 9.34 -3.69 -15.75
N ALA A 142 8.68 -2.95 -14.85
CA ALA A 142 7.23 -2.83 -14.87
C ALA A 142 6.73 -2.19 -16.18
N ARG A 143 7.41 -1.16 -16.65
CA ARG A 143 7.14 -0.52 -17.95
C ARG A 143 7.27 -1.50 -19.11
N GLU A 144 8.35 -2.26 -19.13
CA GLU A 144 8.61 -3.25 -20.20
C GLU A 144 7.54 -4.36 -20.19
N VAL A 145 7.30 -4.97 -19.02
CA VAL A 145 6.39 -6.13 -18.88
C VAL A 145 4.94 -5.76 -19.18
N PHE A 146 4.51 -4.56 -18.80
CA PHE A 146 3.10 -4.15 -18.90
C PHE A 146 2.83 -3.08 -19.96
N GLY A 147 3.83 -2.65 -20.71
CA GLY A 147 3.67 -1.63 -21.75
C GLY A 147 3.23 -0.27 -21.19
N ILE A 148 3.69 0.11 -19.97
CA ILE A 148 3.29 1.38 -19.33
C ILE A 148 3.78 2.55 -20.19
N PRO A 149 2.89 3.44 -20.69
CA PRO A 149 3.29 4.56 -21.54
C PRO A 149 4.22 5.56 -20.84
N ALA A 150 4.93 6.40 -21.60
CA ALA A 150 5.94 7.33 -21.08
C ALA A 150 5.37 8.37 -20.09
N ASP A 151 4.11 8.78 -20.28
CA ASP A 151 3.43 9.74 -19.37
C ASP A 151 2.93 9.11 -18.06
N PHE A 152 3.24 7.84 -17.82
CA PHE A 152 2.87 7.11 -16.60
C PHE A 152 4.11 6.51 -15.94
N GLU A 153 4.06 6.36 -14.62
CA GLU A 153 5.17 5.81 -13.83
C GLU A 153 4.69 4.82 -12.78
N ALA A 154 5.36 3.66 -12.69
CA ALA A 154 5.14 2.69 -11.62
C ALA A 154 5.69 3.25 -10.30
N VAL A 155 4.83 3.34 -9.26
CA VAL A 155 5.13 4.05 -8.01
C VAL A 155 5.52 3.08 -6.90
N ALA A 156 4.68 2.07 -6.65
CA ALA A 156 4.87 1.12 -5.56
C ALA A 156 4.29 -0.25 -5.90
N GLY A 157 4.93 -1.29 -5.39
CA GLY A 157 4.34 -2.61 -5.30
C GLY A 157 3.34 -2.69 -4.16
N ILE A 158 2.33 -3.53 -4.30
CA ILE A 158 1.26 -3.71 -3.31
C ILE A 158 1.03 -5.21 -3.16
N ALA A 159 1.09 -5.71 -1.91
CA ALA A 159 0.67 -7.06 -1.55
C ALA A 159 -0.60 -6.96 -0.71
N ILE A 160 -1.63 -7.75 -1.05
CA ILE A 160 -2.95 -7.73 -0.41
C ILE A 160 -3.30 -9.15 0.03
N GLY A 161 -3.79 -9.28 1.25
CA GLY A 161 -4.23 -10.57 1.77
C GLY A 161 -4.63 -10.51 3.24
N TYR A 162 -5.03 -11.64 3.77
CA TYR A 162 -5.29 -11.78 5.19
C TYR A 162 -3.97 -12.00 5.94
N PRO A 163 -3.79 -11.40 7.14
CA PRO A 163 -2.60 -11.65 7.94
C PRO A 163 -2.43 -13.13 8.26
N GLY A 164 -1.23 -13.65 8.06
CA GLY A 164 -0.85 -15.03 8.34
C GLY A 164 -0.01 -15.17 9.61
N ASP A 165 0.42 -16.40 9.87
CA ASP A 165 1.30 -16.70 11.00
C ASP A 165 2.73 -16.16 10.72
N PRO A 166 3.28 -15.27 11.58
CA PRO A 166 4.65 -14.80 11.48
C PRO A 166 5.70 -15.91 11.42
N LEU A 167 5.41 -17.08 11.98
CA LEU A 167 6.33 -18.24 11.95
C LEU A 167 6.54 -18.82 10.55
N THR A 168 5.68 -18.49 9.59
CA THR A 168 5.86 -18.86 8.17
C THR A 168 6.97 -18.05 7.48
N LEU A 169 7.41 -16.94 8.08
CA LEU A 169 8.54 -16.16 7.59
C LEU A 169 9.86 -16.78 8.04
N PRO A 170 10.93 -16.64 7.24
CA PRO A 170 12.28 -17.02 7.66
C PRO A 170 12.66 -16.35 8.99
N GLU A 171 13.41 -17.07 9.82
CA GLU A 171 13.98 -16.50 11.04
C GLU A 171 14.89 -15.30 10.75
N GLY A 172 15.03 -14.41 11.75
CA GLY A 172 15.80 -13.20 11.66
C GLY A 172 14.96 -12.00 11.20
N ARG A 173 15.56 -11.08 10.45
CA ARG A 173 15.03 -9.72 10.17
C ARG A 173 13.57 -9.68 9.75
N LEU A 174 13.09 -10.58 8.90
CA LEU A 174 11.71 -10.56 8.42
C LEU A 174 10.74 -10.87 9.55
N ARG A 175 10.98 -11.94 10.31
CA ARG A 175 10.14 -12.35 11.43
C ARG A 175 10.20 -11.33 12.57
N ASP A 176 11.39 -10.79 12.86
CA ASP A 176 11.58 -9.76 13.90
C ASP A 176 10.81 -8.49 13.59
N GLN A 177 10.82 -8.03 12.33
CA GLN A 177 10.02 -6.88 11.89
C GLN A 177 8.51 -7.17 11.90
N GLU A 178 8.12 -8.41 11.63
CA GLU A 178 6.72 -8.83 11.65
C GLU A 178 6.14 -8.85 13.06
N THR A 179 6.93 -9.27 14.06
CA THR A 179 6.49 -9.41 15.46
C THR A 179 6.87 -8.21 16.34
N GLY A 180 7.87 -7.43 15.95
CA GLY A 180 8.38 -6.29 16.70
C GLY A 180 7.36 -5.19 16.96
N ALA A 181 7.58 -4.38 17.99
CA ALA A 181 6.71 -3.26 18.34
C ALA A 181 6.60 -2.25 17.20
N ARG A 182 5.38 -1.79 16.92
CA ARG A 182 5.13 -0.73 15.95
C ARG A 182 5.61 0.61 16.52
N GLN A 183 6.31 1.39 15.69
CA GLN A 183 6.86 2.67 16.09
C GLN A 183 6.51 3.77 15.09
N ARG A 184 6.36 4.98 15.59
CA ARG A 184 6.27 6.23 14.82
C ARG A 184 7.00 7.32 15.59
N LYS A 185 7.54 8.29 14.86
CA LYS A 185 8.03 9.51 15.48
C LYS A 185 6.89 10.28 16.11
N PRO A 186 7.11 11.02 17.22
CA PRO A 186 6.07 11.79 17.88
C PRO A 186 5.60 12.94 16.97
N ALA A 187 4.34 13.40 17.18
CA ALA A 187 3.75 14.46 16.37
C ALA A 187 4.53 15.79 16.47
N SER A 188 5.23 16.03 17.57
CA SER A 188 6.11 17.18 17.78
C SER A 188 7.24 17.33 16.75
N GLU A 189 7.62 16.23 16.07
CA GLU A 189 8.67 16.24 15.04
C GLU A 189 8.17 16.57 13.63
N PHE A 190 6.86 16.66 13.41
CA PHE A 190 6.31 16.90 12.06
C PHE A 190 5.08 17.83 12.04
N VAL A 191 4.59 18.28 13.19
CA VAL A 191 3.50 19.26 13.29
C VAL A 191 4.05 20.57 13.83
N PHE A 192 4.19 21.54 12.95
CA PHE A 192 4.82 22.81 13.26
C PHE A 192 3.84 24.00 13.12
N THR A 193 4.15 25.12 13.78
CA THR A 193 3.42 26.39 13.63
C THR A 193 4.39 27.57 13.54
N GLY A 194 4.01 28.57 12.77
CA GLY A 194 4.76 29.80 12.59
C GLY A 194 6.00 29.67 11.71
N LYS A 195 6.89 28.72 12.00
CA LYS A 195 8.07 28.41 11.17
C LYS A 195 8.41 26.94 11.18
N TRP A 196 9.14 26.47 10.18
CA TRP A 196 9.64 25.09 10.13
C TRP A 196 10.44 24.72 11.38
N GLY A 197 10.14 23.58 11.98
CA GLY A 197 10.81 23.07 13.18
C GLY A 197 10.26 23.62 14.51
N ALA A 198 9.38 24.60 14.49
CA ALA A 198 8.72 25.08 15.73
C ALA A 198 7.48 24.23 16.03
N THR A 199 7.60 23.30 16.97
CA THR A 199 6.51 22.39 17.38
C THR A 199 5.23 23.15 17.71
N SER A 200 4.11 22.75 17.10
CA SER A 200 2.79 23.29 17.38
C SER A 200 2.32 22.98 18.81
N PRO A 201 1.70 23.94 19.53
CA PRO A 201 1.12 23.69 20.84
C PRO A 201 0.05 22.61 20.86
N ILE A 202 -0.62 22.35 19.73
CA ILE A 202 -1.71 21.34 19.64
C ILE A 202 -1.24 19.89 19.78
N VAL A 203 0.07 19.65 19.71
CA VAL A 203 0.68 18.30 19.81
C VAL A 203 1.68 18.16 20.97
N LYS A 204 1.63 19.10 21.93
CA LYS A 204 2.44 19.07 23.15
C LYS A 204 1.78 18.24 24.25
#